data_627da136ce598711b30b886c5cb066f6
#
_entry.id   627da136ce598711b30b886c5cb066f6
#
_cell.length_a   1.000
_cell.length_b   1.000
_cell.length_c   1.000
_cell.angle_alpha   90.00
_cell.angle_beta   90.00
_cell.angle_gamma   90.00
#
_symmetry.space_group_name_H-M   'P 1'
#
loop_
_entity.id
_entity.type
_entity.pdbx_description
1 polymer ?
#
loop_
_entity_poly.entity_id
_entity_poly.type
_entity_poly.pdbx_seq_one_letter_code
_entity_poly.pdbx_strand_id
1 'polypeptide(L)'
;MAGHEVVVRPFSDVHRTGNKVVATLLHDPTVEGLDVALYMDGSASMEDEYGPRGVLAKLAPVKNQVEPQMQWMLEYLANKDRDGAVRVAYWATGDGSQLENVGDLTGPQAKTYRFPGPRYYGKATVMLPVLRDFVAHIKQQVQTGARRGLAVIITDSQISDPNDVMAYATQVAKEISAGRLPRINFVFVGVGNQVDEEQMEKISHLKYPGVGHLWCHRIADRMEEMAELVAVLVDDTMTVAAGGTITDEQGKVLKSYEGRLPAVLEFDVPPECKAFTLEVAGQKFTQPIPEEHDEDHHEEEEEHHEPEPVKAQAAPPARSHRGHRH
;
A
#
# COMPACT_ATOMS: atom_id res chain seq x y z
N MET A 1 20.22 -22.46 25.16
CA MET A 1 20.42 -22.46 23.69
C MET A 1 19.06 -22.26 23.09
N ALA A 2 18.79 -21.03 22.63
CA ALA A 2 17.55 -20.70 21.98
C ALA A 2 17.48 -21.49 20.65
N GLY A 3 16.48 -22.36 20.53
CA GLY A 3 16.23 -23.09 19.29
C GLY A 3 15.91 -22.08 18.20
N HIS A 4 16.74 -22.01 17.17
CA HIS A 4 16.40 -21.27 15.96
C HIS A 4 15.14 -21.91 15.36
N GLU A 5 14.03 -21.20 15.43
CA GLU A 5 12.81 -21.57 14.73
C GLU A 5 13.13 -21.64 13.23
N VAL A 6 12.96 -22.81 12.65
CA VAL A 6 13.23 -23.02 11.23
C VAL A 6 12.00 -22.59 10.46
N VAL A 7 12.03 -21.39 9.92
CA VAL A 7 11.01 -20.93 8.98
C VAL A 7 11.35 -21.47 7.59
N VAL A 8 10.44 -22.28 7.04
CA VAL A 8 10.63 -22.95 5.74
C VAL A 8 10.04 -22.07 4.62
N ARG A 9 10.79 -21.87 3.52
CA ARG A 9 10.22 -21.18 2.35
C ARG A 9 8.93 -21.88 1.87
N PRO A 10 7.86 -21.14 1.51
CA PRO A 10 7.82 -19.71 1.18
C PRO A 10 7.49 -18.77 2.35
N PHE A 11 7.52 -19.22 3.60
CA PHE A 11 7.23 -18.36 4.74
C PHE A 11 8.44 -17.47 5.08
N SER A 12 8.17 -16.24 5.52
CA SER A 12 9.18 -15.33 6.06
C SER A 12 9.10 -15.22 7.57
N ASP A 13 7.89 -15.47 8.11
CA ASP A 13 7.60 -15.35 9.52
C ASP A 13 6.38 -16.19 9.88
N VAL A 14 6.39 -16.80 11.06
CA VAL A 14 5.26 -17.58 11.60
C VAL A 14 5.22 -17.42 13.10
N HIS A 15 4.10 -17.00 13.65
CA HIS A 15 3.88 -16.94 15.09
C HIS A 15 2.54 -17.54 15.49
N ARG A 16 2.48 -17.97 16.74
CA ARG A 16 1.30 -18.52 17.36
C ARG A 16 0.96 -17.75 18.62
N THR A 17 -0.32 -17.47 18.81
CA THR A 17 -0.89 -16.91 20.03
C THR A 17 -2.15 -17.71 20.35
N GLY A 18 -2.08 -18.55 21.37
CA GLY A 18 -3.14 -19.49 21.70
C GLY A 18 -3.41 -20.47 20.55
N ASN A 19 -4.64 -20.47 20.07
CA ASN A 19 -5.05 -21.29 18.93
C ASN A 19 -4.88 -20.58 17.56
N LYS A 20 -4.46 -19.32 17.56
CA LYS A 20 -4.32 -18.53 16.33
C LYS A 20 -2.88 -18.57 15.81
N VAL A 21 -2.73 -18.90 14.53
CA VAL A 21 -1.46 -18.83 13.80
C VAL A 21 -1.53 -17.71 12.79
N VAL A 22 -0.47 -16.91 12.75
CA VAL A 22 -0.23 -15.90 11.72
C VAL A 22 1.04 -16.28 10.99
N ALA A 23 0.95 -16.48 9.67
CA ALA A 23 2.07 -16.86 8.83
C ALA A 23 2.20 -15.87 7.66
N THR A 24 3.38 -15.28 7.51
CA THR A 24 3.67 -14.34 6.43
C THR A 24 4.42 -15.05 5.30
N LEU A 25 3.91 -14.93 4.09
CA LEU A 25 4.55 -15.47 2.89
C LEU A 25 5.60 -14.50 2.35
N LEU A 26 6.72 -15.06 1.92
CA LEU A 26 7.75 -14.31 1.19
C LEU A 26 7.15 -13.75 -0.08
N HIS A 27 7.38 -12.48 -0.28
CA HIS A 27 7.00 -11.75 -1.47
C HIS A 27 8.15 -11.76 -2.47
N ASP A 28 7.95 -12.34 -3.64
CA ASP A 28 8.91 -12.28 -4.75
C ASP A 28 8.22 -11.67 -5.98
N PRO A 29 8.43 -10.37 -6.24
CA PRO A 29 7.79 -9.68 -7.35
C PRO A 29 8.05 -10.33 -8.71
N THR A 30 9.23 -10.95 -8.89
CA THR A 30 9.60 -11.60 -10.18
C THR A 30 8.82 -12.89 -10.39
N VAL A 31 8.54 -13.64 -9.32
CA VAL A 31 7.73 -14.87 -9.36
C VAL A 31 6.25 -14.55 -9.49
N GLU A 32 5.78 -13.53 -8.78
CA GLU A 32 4.38 -13.12 -8.81
C GLU A 32 3.97 -12.46 -10.11
N GLY A 33 4.93 -11.86 -10.82
CA GLY A 33 4.70 -11.20 -12.08
C GLY A 33 3.77 -10.00 -11.97
N LEU A 34 3.88 -9.25 -10.87
CA LEU A 34 3.09 -8.02 -10.67
C LEU A 34 3.65 -6.90 -11.53
N ASP A 35 2.77 -6.23 -12.27
CA ASP A 35 3.07 -5.05 -13.06
C ASP A 35 2.28 -3.87 -12.51
N VAL A 36 2.96 -2.77 -12.20
CA VAL A 36 2.40 -1.68 -11.40
C VAL A 36 2.34 -0.39 -12.20
N ALA A 37 1.24 0.35 -12.02
CA ALA A 37 1.11 1.72 -12.53
C ALA A 37 0.65 2.70 -11.45
N LEU A 38 1.11 3.94 -11.56
CA LEU A 38 0.72 5.06 -10.72
C LEU A 38 0.14 6.19 -11.60
N TYR A 39 -1.11 6.51 -11.36
CA TYR A 39 -1.86 7.57 -12.04
C TYR A 39 -2.16 8.69 -11.06
N MET A 40 -1.56 9.85 -11.29
CA MET A 40 -1.74 11.04 -10.45
C MET A 40 -2.67 12.04 -11.11
N ASP A 41 -3.64 12.54 -10.36
CA ASP A 41 -4.60 13.52 -10.84
C ASP A 41 -3.90 14.79 -11.34
N GLY A 42 -4.25 15.19 -12.54
CA GLY A 42 -3.79 16.41 -13.20
C GLY A 42 -4.93 17.38 -13.52
N SER A 43 -6.04 17.28 -12.79
CA SER A 43 -7.14 18.25 -12.89
C SER A 43 -6.75 19.61 -12.30
N ALA A 44 -7.54 20.64 -12.59
CA ALA A 44 -7.27 22.00 -12.16
C ALA A 44 -7.29 22.19 -10.63
N SER A 45 -8.02 21.36 -9.89
CA SER A 45 -8.04 21.38 -8.43
C SER A 45 -6.68 21.03 -7.81
N MET A 46 -5.90 20.18 -8.49
CA MET A 46 -4.56 19.79 -8.07
C MET A 46 -3.45 20.83 -8.32
N GLU A 47 -3.75 21.92 -9.03
CA GLU A 47 -2.73 22.89 -9.46
C GLU A 47 -1.94 23.48 -8.28
N ASP A 48 -2.63 23.80 -7.20
CA ASP A 48 -2.01 24.38 -5.99
C ASP A 48 -1.09 23.37 -5.28
N GLU A 49 -1.43 22.08 -5.31
CA GLU A 49 -0.63 21.01 -4.70
C GLU A 49 0.69 20.78 -5.44
N TYR A 50 0.71 20.95 -6.75
CA TYR A 50 1.95 20.94 -7.54
C TYR A 50 2.79 22.20 -7.37
N GLY A 51 2.18 23.28 -6.88
CA GLY A 51 2.84 24.55 -6.64
C GLY A 51 3.19 25.32 -7.93
N PRO A 52 3.75 26.52 -7.78
CA PRO A 52 4.04 27.41 -8.88
C PRO A 52 5.17 26.91 -9.77
N ARG A 53 5.09 27.22 -11.08
CA ARG A 53 6.04 26.80 -12.11
C ARG A 53 6.95 27.92 -12.57
N GLY A 54 8.09 27.55 -13.16
CA GLY A 54 9.01 28.45 -13.81
C GLY A 54 9.70 29.42 -12.86
N VAL A 55 9.81 30.70 -13.27
CA VAL A 55 10.50 31.73 -12.46
C VAL A 55 9.76 32.03 -11.16
N LEU A 56 8.43 31.92 -11.18
CA LEU A 56 7.58 32.13 -9.99
C LEU A 56 7.84 31.08 -8.89
N ALA A 57 8.23 29.86 -9.25
CA ALA A 57 8.56 28.83 -8.28
C ALA A 57 9.70 29.20 -7.33
N LYS A 58 10.60 30.11 -7.76
CA LYS A 58 11.72 30.62 -6.95
C LYS A 58 11.30 31.73 -5.99
N LEU A 59 10.17 32.36 -6.25
CA LEU A 59 9.70 33.53 -5.50
C LEU A 59 8.52 33.21 -4.56
N ALA A 60 7.87 32.07 -4.77
CA ALA A 60 6.70 31.68 -4.00
C ALA A 60 7.08 30.83 -2.77
N PRO A 61 6.43 31.03 -1.62
CA PRO A 61 6.64 30.22 -0.43
C PRO A 61 5.98 28.82 -0.55
N VAL A 62 5.09 28.63 -1.53
CA VAL A 62 4.36 27.36 -1.73
C VAL A 62 5.28 26.34 -2.37
N LYS A 63 5.47 25.21 -1.69
CA LYS A 63 6.27 24.08 -2.19
C LYS A 63 5.36 23.09 -2.90
N ASN A 64 5.89 22.41 -3.90
CA ASN A 64 5.25 21.25 -4.49
C ASN A 64 5.13 20.13 -3.42
N GLN A 65 3.91 19.82 -3.00
CA GLN A 65 3.61 18.80 -1.99
C GLN A 65 3.51 17.40 -2.62
N VAL A 66 3.19 17.34 -3.89
CA VAL A 66 3.00 16.09 -4.66
C VAL A 66 4.33 15.40 -4.93
N GLU A 67 5.38 16.16 -5.30
CA GLU A 67 6.67 15.59 -5.73
C GLU A 67 7.29 14.63 -4.69
N PRO A 68 7.44 14.98 -3.39
CA PRO A 68 8.00 14.06 -2.42
C PRO A 68 7.14 12.81 -2.21
N GLN A 69 5.82 12.92 -2.29
CA GLN A 69 4.91 11.78 -2.18
C GLN A 69 5.06 10.84 -3.38
N MET A 70 5.10 11.40 -4.59
CA MET A 70 5.32 10.64 -5.81
C MET A 70 6.65 9.89 -5.79
N GLN A 71 7.74 10.56 -5.38
CA GLN A 71 9.06 9.96 -5.30
C GLN A 71 9.07 8.78 -4.33
N TRP A 72 8.49 8.94 -3.15
CA TRP A 72 8.41 7.89 -2.15
C TRP A 72 7.53 6.72 -2.61
N MET A 73 6.34 7.00 -3.13
CA MET A 73 5.43 5.97 -3.63
C MET A 73 6.06 5.15 -4.76
N LEU A 74 6.72 5.82 -5.70
CA LEU A 74 7.34 5.13 -6.83
C LEU A 74 8.51 4.24 -6.39
N GLU A 75 9.33 4.68 -5.44
CA GLU A 75 10.35 3.82 -4.86
C GLU A 75 9.73 2.59 -4.18
N TYR A 76 8.67 2.78 -3.40
CA TYR A 76 7.93 1.70 -2.75
C TYR A 76 7.31 0.75 -3.79
N LEU A 77 6.58 1.28 -4.78
CA LEU A 77 5.90 0.50 -5.81
C LEU A 77 6.87 -0.24 -6.73
N ALA A 78 8.02 0.36 -7.07
CA ALA A 78 9.07 -0.29 -7.86
C ALA A 78 9.63 -1.54 -7.18
N ASN A 79 9.67 -1.57 -5.85
CA ASN A 79 10.06 -2.78 -5.11
C ASN A 79 9.00 -3.89 -5.16
N LYS A 80 7.77 -3.58 -5.55
CA LYS A 80 6.67 -4.55 -5.72
C LYS A 80 6.48 -4.96 -7.18
N ASP A 81 7.00 -4.17 -8.10
CA ASP A 81 6.94 -4.44 -9.52
C ASP A 81 7.92 -5.55 -9.95
N ARG A 82 7.52 -6.40 -10.91
CA ARG A 82 8.29 -7.56 -11.36
C ARG A 82 9.63 -7.22 -12.02
N ASP A 83 9.72 -6.08 -12.68
CA ASP A 83 10.96 -5.60 -13.33
C ASP A 83 11.50 -4.31 -12.68
N GLY A 84 10.85 -3.85 -11.64
CA GLY A 84 11.25 -2.69 -10.86
C GLY A 84 10.95 -1.35 -11.51
N ALA A 85 10.11 -1.33 -12.57
CA ALA A 85 9.77 -0.13 -13.31
C ALA A 85 8.25 0.13 -13.29
N VAL A 86 7.84 1.19 -12.63
CA VAL A 86 6.43 1.58 -12.48
C VAL A 86 6.01 2.49 -13.62
N ARG A 87 4.91 2.16 -14.31
CA ARG A 87 4.28 3.05 -15.28
C ARG A 87 3.69 4.27 -14.59
N VAL A 88 4.03 5.48 -15.03
CA VAL A 88 3.58 6.73 -14.43
C VAL A 88 2.91 7.61 -15.47
N ALA A 89 1.74 8.15 -15.12
CA ALA A 89 1.05 9.13 -15.92
C ALA A 89 0.26 10.13 -15.05
N TYR A 90 0.12 11.34 -15.54
CA TYR A 90 -0.94 12.25 -15.07
C TYR A 90 -2.22 11.93 -15.84
N TRP A 91 -3.33 11.90 -15.13
CA TRP A 91 -4.66 11.70 -15.72
C TRP A 91 -5.55 12.92 -15.48
N ALA A 92 -6.74 12.94 -16.08
CA ALA A 92 -7.64 14.09 -16.03
C ALA A 92 -6.98 15.40 -16.55
N THR A 93 -6.10 15.28 -17.54
CA THR A 93 -5.40 16.43 -18.13
C THR A 93 -6.16 17.01 -19.33
N GLY A 94 -5.77 18.20 -19.80
CA GLY A 94 -6.34 18.82 -20.99
C GLY A 94 -7.83 19.15 -20.87
N ASP A 95 -8.68 18.44 -21.60
CA ASP A 95 -10.14 18.56 -21.49
C ASP A 95 -10.71 17.82 -20.26
N GLY A 96 -9.88 17.12 -19.51
CA GLY A 96 -10.24 16.31 -18.36
C GLY A 96 -10.33 14.81 -18.65
N SER A 97 -10.18 14.39 -19.91
CA SER A 97 -10.22 12.98 -20.33
C SER A 97 -8.89 12.48 -20.86
N GLN A 98 -7.85 13.31 -20.87
CA GLN A 98 -6.56 12.98 -21.43
C GLN A 98 -5.59 12.43 -20.38
N LEU A 99 -4.62 11.66 -20.86
CA LEU A 99 -3.48 11.18 -20.09
C LEU A 99 -2.21 11.83 -20.60
N GLU A 100 -1.37 12.30 -19.69
CA GLU A 100 0.00 12.73 -20.00
C GLU A 100 0.96 11.69 -19.44
N ASN A 101 1.53 10.87 -20.32
CA ASN A 101 2.44 9.82 -19.94
C ASN A 101 3.79 10.43 -19.49
N VAL A 102 4.24 10.06 -18.29
CA VAL A 102 5.56 10.38 -17.74
C VAL A 102 6.59 9.35 -18.20
N GLY A 103 6.21 8.09 -18.24
CA GLY A 103 7.06 6.95 -18.61
C GLY A 103 7.10 5.88 -17.54
N ASP A 104 7.93 4.88 -17.78
CA ASP A 104 8.19 3.81 -16.81
C ASP A 104 9.43 4.23 -16.00
N LEU A 105 9.28 4.38 -14.68
CA LEU A 105 10.31 4.86 -13.78
C LEU A 105 10.74 3.76 -12.79
N THR A 106 12.04 3.50 -12.74
CA THR A 106 12.61 2.64 -11.70
C THR A 106 12.75 3.39 -10.36
N GLY A 107 12.88 2.65 -9.25
CA GLY A 107 13.07 3.26 -7.92
C GLY A 107 14.21 4.30 -7.86
N PRO A 108 15.43 4.02 -8.39
CA PRO A 108 16.49 5.02 -8.46
C PRO A 108 16.16 6.25 -9.30
N GLN A 109 15.44 6.08 -10.42
CA GLN A 109 15.00 7.22 -11.24
C GLN A 109 13.95 8.06 -10.51
N ALA A 110 13.02 7.44 -9.79
CA ALA A 110 11.98 8.14 -9.05
C ALA A 110 12.53 9.16 -8.05
N LYS A 111 13.63 8.84 -7.37
CA LYS A 111 14.28 9.72 -6.38
C LYS A 111 14.74 11.07 -6.94
N THR A 112 15.05 11.11 -8.21
CA THR A 112 15.61 12.31 -8.86
C THR A 112 14.69 12.93 -9.88
N TYR A 113 13.60 12.23 -10.23
CA TYR A 113 12.62 12.74 -11.19
C TYR A 113 11.82 13.89 -10.57
N ARG A 114 11.60 14.93 -11.38
CA ARG A 114 10.80 16.08 -10.98
C ARG A 114 9.35 15.88 -11.42
N PHE A 115 8.43 16.09 -10.48
CA PHE A 115 6.99 15.98 -10.74
C PHE A 115 6.32 17.36 -10.72
N PRO A 116 6.47 18.17 -11.77
CA PRO A 116 5.94 19.54 -11.80
C PRO A 116 4.42 19.60 -12.04
N GLY A 117 3.76 18.45 -12.13
CA GLY A 117 2.37 18.33 -12.60
C GLY A 117 2.26 18.28 -14.13
N PRO A 118 1.05 18.05 -14.66
CA PRO A 118 0.81 17.89 -16.09
C PRO A 118 1.04 19.20 -16.84
N ARG A 119 1.32 19.13 -18.13
CA ARG A 119 1.52 20.31 -18.98
C ARG A 119 0.27 21.20 -19.01
N TYR A 120 -0.90 20.58 -19.07
CA TYR A 120 -2.20 21.25 -19.08
C TYR A 120 -3.12 20.60 -18.07
N TYR A 121 -3.52 21.33 -17.05
CA TYR A 121 -4.49 20.88 -16.07
C TYR A 121 -5.87 20.71 -16.70
N GLY A 122 -6.56 19.63 -16.34
CA GLY A 122 -7.87 19.32 -16.90
C GLY A 122 -9.02 20.04 -16.21
N LYS A 123 -10.12 20.17 -16.96
CA LYS A 123 -11.34 20.85 -16.50
C LYS A 123 -12.39 19.90 -15.93
N ALA A 124 -12.17 18.62 -16.05
CA ALA A 124 -13.02 17.54 -15.56
C ALA A 124 -12.13 16.37 -15.12
N THR A 125 -12.69 15.43 -14.37
CA THR A 125 -11.99 14.29 -13.79
C THR A 125 -12.56 13.00 -14.34
N VAL A 126 -12.26 12.71 -15.63
CA VAL A 126 -12.76 11.53 -16.36
C VAL A 126 -11.78 10.37 -16.18
N MET A 127 -12.18 9.32 -15.46
CA MET A 127 -11.31 8.21 -15.06
C MET A 127 -11.28 7.04 -16.05
N LEU A 128 -12.29 6.84 -16.87
CA LEU A 128 -12.34 5.71 -17.80
C LEU A 128 -11.08 5.57 -18.68
N PRO A 129 -10.44 6.65 -19.18
CA PRO A 129 -9.20 6.56 -19.93
C PRO A 129 -8.06 5.89 -19.14
N VAL A 130 -7.99 6.10 -17.82
CA VAL A 130 -6.99 5.46 -16.93
C VAL A 130 -7.15 3.95 -16.96
N LEU A 131 -8.37 3.45 -16.77
CA LEU A 131 -8.63 2.01 -16.77
C LEU A 131 -8.29 1.38 -18.12
N ARG A 132 -8.64 2.06 -19.21
CA ARG A 132 -8.34 1.59 -20.58
C ARG A 132 -6.84 1.54 -20.85
N ASP A 133 -6.11 2.58 -20.44
CA ASP A 133 -4.66 2.64 -20.58
C ASP A 133 -3.99 1.50 -19.81
N PHE A 134 -4.37 1.32 -18.55
CA PHE A 134 -3.78 0.27 -17.71
C PHE A 134 -4.10 -1.13 -18.22
N VAL A 135 -5.34 -1.41 -18.60
CA VAL A 135 -5.72 -2.71 -19.16
C VAL A 135 -4.98 -2.98 -20.48
N ALA A 136 -4.80 -1.97 -21.33
CA ALA A 136 -4.02 -2.11 -22.56
C ALA A 136 -2.54 -2.39 -22.26
N HIS A 137 -1.96 -1.69 -21.28
CA HIS A 137 -0.60 -1.92 -20.81
C HIS A 137 -0.44 -3.35 -20.31
N ILE A 138 -1.29 -3.84 -19.40
CA ILE A 138 -1.21 -5.21 -18.88
C ILE A 138 -1.33 -6.25 -20.00
N LYS A 139 -2.20 -6.07 -20.98
CA LYS A 139 -2.31 -6.96 -22.16
C LYS A 139 -0.99 -7.08 -22.92
N GLN A 140 -0.22 -6.01 -23.01
CA GLN A 140 1.10 -6.03 -23.63
C GLN A 140 2.12 -6.72 -22.72
N GLN A 141 2.12 -6.41 -21.43
CA GLN A 141 3.06 -6.91 -20.45
C GLN A 141 2.91 -8.41 -20.14
N VAL A 142 1.75 -8.99 -20.37
CA VAL A 142 1.56 -10.45 -20.29
C VAL A 142 2.55 -11.21 -21.19
N GLN A 143 2.89 -10.68 -22.36
CA GLN A 143 3.84 -11.29 -23.27
C GLN A 143 5.29 -11.27 -22.73
N THR A 144 5.60 -10.38 -21.81
CA THR A 144 6.92 -10.24 -21.16
C THR A 144 6.94 -10.78 -19.74
N GLY A 145 5.87 -11.45 -19.30
CA GLY A 145 5.81 -12.16 -18.03
C GLY A 145 4.92 -11.56 -16.94
N ALA A 146 4.16 -10.49 -17.23
CA ALA A 146 3.17 -10.00 -16.29
C ALA A 146 2.06 -11.05 -16.06
N ARG A 147 1.79 -11.34 -14.80
CA ARG A 147 0.76 -12.31 -14.39
C ARG A 147 -0.37 -11.63 -13.59
N ARG A 148 -0.12 -10.38 -13.18
CA ARG A 148 -1.03 -9.57 -12.37
C ARG A 148 -0.79 -8.10 -12.65
N GLY A 149 -1.82 -7.28 -12.45
CA GLY A 149 -1.73 -5.84 -12.57
C GLY A 149 -2.23 -5.13 -11.32
N LEU A 150 -1.58 -4.03 -10.95
CA LEU A 150 -1.99 -3.14 -9.89
C LEU A 150 -1.90 -1.69 -10.36
N ALA A 151 -3.03 -1.00 -10.44
CA ALA A 151 -3.05 0.43 -10.70
C ALA A 151 -3.38 1.21 -9.43
N VAL A 152 -2.53 2.14 -9.05
CA VAL A 152 -2.78 3.13 -8.01
C VAL A 152 -3.27 4.40 -8.69
N ILE A 153 -4.47 4.86 -8.34
CA ILE A 153 -5.15 6.02 -8.94
C ILE A 153 -5.45 7.00 -7.82
N ILE A 154 -4.92 8.21 -7.93
CA ILE A 154 -5.01 9.26 -6.91
C ILE A 154 -5.78 10.44 -7.47
N THR A 155 -6.70 10.99 -6.66
CA THR A 155 -7.52 12.17 -6.99
C THR A 155 -7.78 13.02 -5.75
N ASP A 156 -8.00 14.31 -5.94
CA ASP A 156 -8.48 15.24 -4.90
C ASP A 156 -9.96 15.59 -5.06
N SER A 157 -10.63 15.00 -6.04
CA SER A 157 -11.98 15.41 -6.43
C SER A 157 -12.88 14.25 -6.83
N GLN A 158 -14.16 14.55 -7.00
CA GLN A 158 -15.16 13.64 -7.54
C GLN A 158 -14.84 13.30 -9.00
N ILE A 159 -14.97 12.01 -9.39
CA ILE A 159 -14.85 11.62 -10.81
C ILE A 159 -16.14 11.91 -11.58
N SER A 160 -15.98 12.28 -12.85
CA SER A 160 -17.08 12.75 -13.70
C SER A 160 -17.86 11.60 -14.36
N ASP A 161 -17.27 10.39 -14.43
CA ASP A 161 -17.77 9.26 -15.23
C ASP A 161 -17.92 7.93 -14.44
N PRO A 162 -18.46 7.93 -13.20
CA PRO A 162 -18.48 6.73 -12.35
C PRO A 162 -19.23 5.56 -12.97
N ASN A 163 -20.29 5.82 -13.72
CA ASN A 163 -21.07 4.77 -14.35
C ASN A 163 -20.29 4.07 -15.48
N ASP A 164 -19.54 4.82 -16.26
CA ASP A 164 -18.69 4.26 -17.33
C ASP A 164 -17.53 3.47 -16.75
N VAL A 165 -16.94 3.95 -15.65
CA VAL A 165 -15.91 3.24 -14.86
C VAL A 165 -16.44 1.89 -14.37
N MET A 166 -17.61 1.86 -13.73
CA MET A 166 -18.22 0.63 -13.23
C MET A 166 -18.59 -0.34 -14.37
N ALA A 167 -19.11 0.18 -15.48
CA ALA A 167 -19.43 -0.63 -16.65
C ALA A 167 -18.17 -1.27 -17.26
N TYR A 168 -17.10 -0.50 -17.39
CA TYR A 168 -15.83 -1.00 -17.92
C TYR A 168 -15.16 -1.99 -16.95
N ALA A 169 -15.17 -1.73 -15.64
CA ALA A 169 -14.69 -2.67 -14.63
C ALA A 169 -15.43 -4.02 -14.69
N THR A 170 -16.73 -4.00 -14.99
CA THR A 170 -17.51 -5.22 -15.25
C THR A 170 -17.01 -5.99 -16.46
N GLN A 171 -16.61 -5.31 -17.54
CA GLN A 171 -16.01 -5.96 -18.71
C GLN A 171 -14.64 -6.55 -18.36
N VAL A 172 -13.80 -5.81 -17.64
CA VAL A 172 -12.50 -6.30 -17.14
C VAL A 172 -12.68 -7.56 -16.31
N ALA A 173 -13.62 -7.58 -15.38
CA ALA A 173 -13.93 -8.77 -14.58
C ALA A 173 -14.33 -9.97 -15.41
N LYS A 174 -15.12 -9.79 -16.47
CA LYS A 174 -15.48 -10.86 -17.42
C LYS A 174 -14.25 -11.39 -18.17
N GLU A 175 -13.33 -10.53 -18.57
CA GLU A 175 -12.08 -10.94 -19.22
C GLU A 175 -11.19 -11.76 -18.28
N ILE A 176 -11.08 -11.33 -17.01
CA ILE A 176 -10.36 -12.05 -15.96
C ILE A 176 -10.99 -13.41 -15.70
N SER A 177 -12.31 -13.45 -15.49
CA SER A 177 -13.05 -14.71 -15.24
C SER A 177 -12.92 -15.71 -16.40
N ALA A 178 -12.81 -15.21 -17.63
CA ALA A 178 -12.61 -16.03 -18.83
C ALA A 178 -11.15 -16.40 -19.10
N GLY A 179 -10.20 -16.01 -18.24
CA GLY A 179 -8.78 -16.28 -18.40
C GLY A 179 -8.10 -15.54 -19.57
N ARG A 180 -8.75 -14.51 -20.14
CA ARG A 180 -8.19 -13.70 -21.23
C ARG A 180 -7.37 -12.51 -20.74
N LEU A 181 -7.53 -12.15 -19.47
CA LEU A 181 -6.78 -11.10 -18.80
C LEU A 181 -6.32 -11.64 -17.45
N PRO A 182 -5.08 -11.38 -17.02
CA PRO A 182 -4.66 -11.69 -15.67
C PRO A 182 -5.44 -10.84 -14.66
N ARG A 183 -5.38 -11.22 -13.39
CA ARG A 183 -6.03 -10.42 -12.34
C ARG A 183 -5.46 -9.02 -12.30
N ILE A 184 -6.35 -8.04 -12.31
CA ILE A 184 -6.04 -6.62 -12.13
C ILE A 184 -6.74 -6.13 -10.87
N ASN A 185 -6.04 -5.34 -10.07
CA ASN A 185 -6.57 -4.61 -8.94
C ASN A 185 -6.36 -3.11 -9.13
N PHE A 186 -7.31 -2.32 -8.63
CA PHE A 186 -7.28 -0.87 -8.61
C PHE A 186 -7.29 -0.38 -7.17
N VAL A 187 -6.29 0.40 -6.80
CA VAL A 187 -6.21 1.14 -5.54
C VAL A 187 -6.63 2.57 -5.83
N PHE A 188 -7.76 2.98 -5.28
CA PHE A 188 -8.32 4.31 -5.51
C PHE A 188 -8.17 5.16 -4.25
N VAL A 189 -7.34 6.19 -4.31
CA VAL A 189 -7.03 7.06 -3.17
C VAL A 189 -7.56 8.46 -3.43
N GLY A 190 -8.44 8.89 -2.53
CA GLY A 190 -8.89 10.27 -2.45
C GLY A 190 -7.97 11.09 -1.53
N VAL A 191 -7.81 12.38 -1.81
CA VAL A 191 -7.05 13.31 -0.96
C VAL A 191 -7.88 14.57 -0.69
N GLY A 192 -8.00 14.91 0.59
CA GLY A 192 -8.72 16.12 1.01
C GLY A 192 -10.24 15.95 1.04
N ASN A 193 -10.94 17.07 1.13
CA ASN A 193 -12.36 17.11 1.45
C ASN A 193 -13.30 17.33 0.24
N GLN A 194 -12.76 17.39 -0.97
CA GLN A 194 -13.55 17.53 -2.20
C GLN A 194 -13.82 16.18 -2.88
N VAL A 195 -13.32 15.11 -2.29
CA VAL A 195 -13.55 13.73 -2.74
C VAL A 195 -14.96 13.29 -2.35
N ASP A 196 -15.64 12.60 -3.25
CA ASP A 196 -16.95 11.99 -2.99
C ASP A 196 -16.74 10.56 -2.48
N GLU A 197 -16.77 10.39 -1.16
CA GLU A 197 -16.60 9.12 -0.49
C GLU A 197 -17.69 8.11 -0.89
N GLU A 198 -18.95 8.54 -1.00
CA GLU A 198 -20.06 7.66 -1.42
C GLU A 198 -19.82 7.12 -2.84
N GLN A 199 -19.29 7.95 -3.74
CA GLN A 199 -18.93 7.53 -5.10
C GLN A 199 -17.79 6.50 -5.08
N MET A 200 -16.76 6.70 -4.25
CA MET A 200 -15.65 5.76 -4.10
C MET A 200 -16.10 4.43 -3.50
N GLU A 201 -16.93 4.47 -2.47
CA GLU A 201 -17.54 3.29 -1.85
C GLU A 201 -18.36 2.49 -2.87
N LYS A 202 -19.22 3.16 -3.63
CA LYS A 202 -20.06 2.53 -4.65
C LYS A 202 -19.24 1.77 -5.69
N ILE A 203 -18.11 2.32 -6.11
CA ILE A 203 -17.19 1.67 -7.06
C ILE A 203 -16.49 0.47 -6.39
N SER A 204 -16.01 0.65 -5.16
CA SER A 204 -15.17 -0.34 -4.48
C SER A 204 -15.93 -1.54 -3.94
N HIS A 205 -17.19 -1.36 -3.56
CA HIS A 205 -18.03 -2.45 -3.07
C HIS A 205 -18.56 -3.38 -4.18
N LEU A 206 -18.34 -3.08 -5.45
CA LEU A 206 -18.74 -3.97 -6.55
C LEU A 206 -18.00 -5.30 -6.45
N LYS A 207 -18.78 -6.36 -6.37
CA LYS A 207 -18.29 -7.73 -6.35
C LYS A 207 -18.65 -8.44 -7.67
N TYR A 208 -17.66 -9.01 -8.31
CA TYR A 208 -17.82 -9.66 -9.60
C TYR A 208 -17.78 -11.18 -9.45
N PRO A 209 -18.74 -11.91 -10.03
CA PRO A 209 -18.78 -13.37 -9.93
C PRO A 209 -17.47 -14.02 -10.42
N GLY A 210 -16.92 -14.94 -9.63
CA GLY A 210 -15.67 -15.65 -9.95
C GLY A 210 -14.38 -14.81 -9.85
N VAL A 211 -14.50 -13.51 -9.58
CA VAL A 211 -13.33 -12.60 -9.48
C VAL A 211 -13.24 -11.92 -8.12
N GLY A 212 -14.37 -11.62 -7.48
CA GLY A 212 -14.43 -10.86 -6.23
C GLY A 212 -14.33 -9.35 -6.47
N HIS A 213 -13.70 -8.62 -5.55
CA HIS A 213 -13.49 -7.18 -5.68
C HIS A 213 -12.27 -6.88 -6.55
N LEU A 214 -12.39 -5.92 -7.45
CA LEU A 214 -11.28 -5.37 -8.23
C LEU A 214 -10.69 -4.11 -7.59
N TRP A 215 -11.48 -3.44 -6.76
CA TRP A 215 -11.18 -2.14 -6.19
C TRP A 215 -11.01 -2.20 -4.69
N CYS A 216 -10.11 -1.37 -4.17
CA CYS A 216 -10.13 -0.89 -2.80
C CYS A 216 -9.95 0.64 -2.81
N HIS A 217 -10.41 1.32 -1.77
CA HIS A 217 -10.27 2.77 -1.67
C HIS A 217 -9.98 3.20 -0.23
N ARG A 218 -9.40 4.37 -0.11
CA ARG A 218 -9.27 5.15 1.13
C ARG A 218 -9.20 6.63 0.79
N ILE A 219 -9.41 7.45 1.81
CA ILE A 219 -9.25 8.91 1.72
C ILE A 219 -8.19 9.32 2.73
N ALA A 220 -7.21 10.08 2.25
CA ALA A 220 -6.23 10.78 3.09
C ALA A 220 -6.75 12.20 3.35
N ASP A 221 -6.65 12.66 4.59
CA ASP A 221 -7.08 14.03 4.95
C ASP A 221 -6.19 15.08 4.26
N ARG A 222 -4.91 14.75 4.08
CA ARG A 222 -3.90 15.65 3.52
C ARG A 222 -2.96 14.92 2.57
N MET A 223 -2.36 15.71 1.67
CA MET A 223 -1.41 15.20 0.67
C MET A 223 -0.22 14.47 1.30
N GLU A 224 0.27 14.93 2.45
CA GLU A 224 1.43 14.33 3.12
C GLU A 224 1.17 12.91 3.65
N GLU A 225 -0.07 12.52 3.84
CA GLU A 225 -0.48 11.21 4.36
C GLU A 225 -0.69 10.19 3.23
N MET A 226 -0.76 10.65 1.99
CA MET A 226 -1.13 9.87 0.82
C MET A 226 -0.20 8.68 0.58
N ALA A 227 1.10 8.87 0.65
CA ALA A 227 2.07 7.84 0.31
C ALA A 227 2.02 6.65 1.29
N GLU A 228 1.91 6.94 2.58
CA GLU A 228 1.79 5.92 3.62
C GLU A 228 0.47 5.14 3.48
N LEU A 229 -0.62 5.85 3.20
CA LEU A 229 -1.92 5.23 2.95
C LEU A 229 -1.90 4.31 1.72
N VAL A 230 -1.25 4.73 0.63
CA VAL A 230 -1.06 3.89 -0.56
C VAL A 230 -0.30 2.62 -0.21
N ALA A 231 0.76 2.70 0.60
CA ALA A 231 1.51 1.53 1.00
C ALA A 231 0.65 0.51 1.75
N VAL A 232 -0.14 0.97 2.73
CA VAL A 232 -1.07 0.11 3.48
C VAL A 232 -2.06 -0.56 2.53
N LEU A 233 -2.71 0.19 1.63
CA LEU A 233 -3.68 -0.36 0.68
C LEU A 233 -3.07 -1.33 -0.31
N VAL A 234 -1.87 -1.06 -0.78
CA VAL A 234 -1.14 -1.95 -1.69
C VAL A 234 -0.82 -3.26 -0.97
N ASP A 235 -0.28 -3.20 0.24
CA ASP A 235 0.02 -4.41 1.02
C ASP A 235 -1.24 -5.23 1.33
N ASP A 236 -2.35 -4.57 1.69
CA ASP A 236 -3.66 -5.22 1.90
C ASP A 236 -4.21 -5.90 0.64
N THR A 237 -3.91 -5.35 -0.54
CA THR A 237 -4.34 -5.91 -1.83
C THR A 237 -3.40 -6.96 -2.38
N MET A 238 -2.19 -7.07 -1.84
CA MET A 238 -1.21 -8.06 -2.29
C MET A 238 -1.76 -9.47 -2.11
N THR A 239 -1.73 -10.21 -3.19
CA THR A 239 -2.23 -11.58 -3.27
C THR A 239 -1.11 -12.44 -3.83
N VAL A 240 -0.70 -13.45 -3.11
CA VAL A 240 0.40 -14.35 -3.53
C VAL A 240 -0.05 -15.34 -4.60
N ALA A 241 -1.33 -15.74 -4.56
CA ALA A 241 -1.89 -16.69 -5.52
C ALA A 241 -3.41 -16.53 -5.67
N ALA A 242 -3.98 -17.22 -6.67
CA ALA A 242 -5.44 -17.24 -6.93
C ALA A 242 -6.26 -17.96 -5.85
N GLY A 243 -5.61 -18.62 -4.92
CA GLY A 243 -6.22 -19.32 -3.79
C GLY A 243 -5.24 -20.29 -3.17
N GLY A 244 -5.63 -20.92 -2.07
CA GLY A 244 -4.83 -21.90 -1.38
C GLY A 244 -5.62 -22.57 -0.25
N THR A 245 -5.13 -23.72 0.22
CA THR A 245 -5.74 -24.45 1.33
C THR A 245 -4.70 -24.74 2.39
N ILE A 246 -5.04 -24.49 3.64
CA ILE A 246 -4.23 -24.84 4.80
C ILE A 246 -4.83 -26.05 5.46
N THR A 247 -3.99 -27.06 5.70
CA THR A 247 -4.37 -28.31 6.40
C THR A 247 -3.45 -28.54 7.59
N ASP A 248 -3.95 -29.29 8.59
CA ASP A 248 -3.13 -29.81 9.68
C ASP A 248 -2.30 -31.03 9.22
N GLU A 249 -1.55 -31.63 10.15
CA GLU A 249 -0.71 -32.81 9.91
C GLU A 249 -1.53 -34.08 9.53
N GLN A 250 -2.83 -34.11 9.85
CA GLN A 250 -3.74 -35.20 9.52
C GLN A 250 -4.46 -34.93 8.16
N GLY A 251 -4.19 -33.80 7.52
CA GLY A 251 -4.83 -33.41 6.26
C GLY A 251 -6.22 -32.78 6.42
N LYS A 252 -6.64 -32.47 7.65
CA LYS A 252 -7.88 -31.76 7.91
C LYS A 252 -7.72 -30.30 7.50
N VAL A 253 -8.69 -29.77 6.76
CA VAL A 253 -8.70 -28.37 6.32
C VAL A 253 -8.90 -27.45 7.52
N LEU A 254 -7.93 -26.57 7.76
CA LEU A 254 -7.98 -25.52 8.76
C LEU A 254 -8.56 -24.22 8.16
N LYS A 255 -8.12 -23.87 6.94
CA LYS A 255 -8.55 -22.68 6.23
C LYS A 255 -8.49 -22.89 4.72
N SER A 256 -9.47 -22.36 3.99
CA SER A 256 -9.44 -22.28 2.52
C SER A 256 -9.58 -20.84 2.07
N TYR A 257 -8.77 -20.47 1.08
CA TYR A 257 -8.79 -19.17 0.42
C TYR A 257 -9.23 -19.38 -1.02
N GLU A 258 -10.38 -18.86 -1.40
CA GLU A 258 -10.91 -18.97 -2.75
C GLU A 258 -10.72 -17.64 -3.50
N GLY A 259 -10.17 -17.73 -4.70
CA GLY A 259 -9.95 -16.59 -5.59
C GLY A 259 -8.84 -15.62 -5.17
N ARG A 260 -8.35 -15.71 -3.91
CA ARG A 260 -7.28 -14.84 -3.39
C ARG A 260 -6.58 -15.50 -2.20
N LEU A 261 -5.25 -15.65 -2.28
CA LEU A 261 -4.39 -16.00 -1.16
C LEU A 261 -3.63 -14.74 -0.73
N PRO A 262 -3.90 -14.16 0.46
CA PRO A 262 -3.17 -12.99 0.95
C PRO A 262 -1.72 -13.33 1.31
N ALA A 263 -0.86 -12.31 1.42
CA ALA A 263 0.52 -12.49 1.87
C ALA A 263 0.59 -12.86 3.36
N VAL A 264 -0.36 -12.40 4.17
CA VAL A 264 -0.49 -12.75 5.59
C VAL A 264 -1.65 -13.71 5.75
N LEU A 265 -1.34 -14.91 6.24
CA LEU A 265 -2.31 -15.99 6.48
C LEU A 265 -2.66 -16.01 7.97
N GLU A 266 -3.94 -15.86 8.30
CA GLU A 266 -4.44 -16.01 9.66
C GLU A 266 -5.42 -17.17 9.71
N PHE A 267 -5.20 -18.12 10.62
CA PHE A 267 -6.06 -19.28 10.78
C PHE A 267 -5.95 -19.86 12.19
N ASP A 268 -6.99 -20.63 12.59
CA ASP A 268 -7.01 -21.31 13.87
C ASP A 268 -6.49 -22.73 13.75
N VAL A 269 -5.77 -23.17 14.78
CA VAL A 269 -5.22 -24.53 14.89
C VAL A 269 -5.67 -25.19 16.20
N PRO A 270 -5.85 -26.50 16.23
CA PRO A 270 -5.99 -27.25 17.49
C PRO A 270 -4.75 -27.06 18.39
N PRO A 271 -4.92 -27.14 19.72
CA PRO A 271 -3.79 -26.99 20.65
C PRO A 271 -2.63 -27.95 20.40
N GLU A 272 -2.94 -29.18 19.97
CA GLU A 272 -1.98 -30.23 19.66
C GLU A 272 -1.30 -30.12 18.30
N CYS A 273 -1.75 -29.19 17.42
CA CYS A 273 -1.21 -29.05 16.08
C CYS A 273 0.21 -28.46 16.13
N LYS A 274 1.19 -29.18 15.58
CA LYS A 274 2.60 -28.78 15.56
C LYS A 274 3.12 -28.31 14.22
N ALA A 275 2.36 -28.56 13.16
CA ALA A 275 2.71 -28.12 11.82
C ALA A 275 1.45 -27.92 10.98
N PHE A 276 1.54 -27.06 9.99
CA PHE A 276 0.50 -26.90 8.98
C PHE A 276 1.10 -27.03 7.58
N THR A 277 0.26 -27.38 6.61
CA THR A 277 0.64 -27.45 5.20
C THR A 277 -0.20 -26.48 4.38
N LEU A 278 0.47 -25.56 3.68
CA LEU A 278 -0.14 -24.72 2.67
C LEU A 278 -0.05 -25.44 1.31
N GLU A 279 -1.21 -25.68 0.69
CA GLU A 279 -1.29 -26.12 -0.71
C GLU A 279 -1.71 -24.94 -1.58
N VAL A 280 -0.86 -24.57 -2.55
CA VAL A 280 -1.05 -23.44 -3.45
C VAL A 280 -0.50 -23.79 -4.83
N ALA A 281 -1.29 -23.54 -5.89
CA ALA A 281 -0.89 -23.80 -7.27
C ALA A 281 -0.36 -25.23 -7.51
N GLY A 282 -0.90 -26.22 -6.79
CA GLY A 282 -0.48 -27.63 -6.87
C GLY A 282 0.82 -27.97 -6.12
N GLN A 283 1.41 -27.01 -5.42
CA GLN A 283 2.58 -27.22 -4.56
C GLN A 283 2.17 -27.27 -3.09
N LYS A 284 2.92 -28.03 -2.28
CA LYS A 284 2.68 -28.18 -0.84
C LYS A 284 3.90 -27.73 -0.06
N PHE A 285 3.65 -26.88 0.94
CA PHE A 285 4.67 -26.33 1.83
C PHE A 285 4.28 -26.60 3.27
N THR A 286 5.04 -27.45 3.95
CA THR A 286 4.80 -27.79 5.36
C THR A 286 5.70 -26.94 6.23
N GLN A 287 5.09 -26.27 7.20
CA GLN A 287 5.73 -25.36 8.14
C GLN A 287 5.44 -25.81 9.58
N PRO A 288 6.47 -26.04 10.41
CA PRO A 288 6.30 -26.20 11.83
C PRO A 288 5.67 -24.95 12.48
N ILE A 289 4.79 -25.15 13.43
CA ILE A 289 4.21 -24.07 14.23
C ILE A 289 5.13 -23.83 15.43
N PRO A 290 5.56 -22.59 15.70
CA PRO A 290 6.32 -22.24 16.89
C PRO A 290 5.58 -22.67 18.17
N GLU A 291 6.33 -23.10 19.18
CA GLU A 291 5.80 -23.25 20.54
C GLU A 291 5.47 -21.84 21.06
N GLU A 292 4.36 -21.75 21.81
CA GLU A 292 3.96 -20.49 22.43
C GLU A 292 5.06 -20.03 23.38
N HIS A 293 5.72 -18.91 23.11
CA HIS A 293 6.52 -18.23 24.10
C HIS A 293 5.56 -17.54 25.06
N ASP A 294 5.42 -18.05 26.27
CA ASP A 294 4.94 -17.26 27.39
C ASP A 294 5.88 -16.05 27.46
N GLU A 295 5.40 -14.87 27.09
CA GLU A 295 6.08 -13.63 27.45
C GLU A 295 6.11 -13.62 28.97
N ASP A 296 7.25 -14.04 29.53
CA ASP A 296 7.55 -13.83 30.94
C ASP A 296 7.32 -12.33 31.21
N HIS A 297 6.22 -12.05 31.88
CA HIS A 297 6.04 -10.80 32.58
C HIS A 297 7.22 -10.68 33.56
N HIS A 298 8.30 -10.10 33.11
CA HIS A 298 9.23 -9.45 34.03
C HIS A 298 8.43 -8.30 34.65
N GLU A 299 7.72 -8.62 35.74
CA GLU A 299 7.41 -7.64 36.75
C GLU A 299 8.77 -7.09 37.17
N GLU A 300 9.14 -5.91 36.66
CA GLU A 300 10.16 -5.08 37.23
C GLU A 300 9.69 -4.80 38.67
N GLU A 301 10.23 -5.56 39.63
CA GLU A 301 10.22 -5.19 41.05
C GLU A 301 10.87 -3.80 41.10
N GLU A 302 10.04 -2.76 41.13
CA GLU A 302 10.46 -1.43 41.55
C GLU A 302 11.00 -1.56 42.97
N GLU A 303 12.31 -1.75 43.10
CA GLU A 303 13.00 -1.48 44.36
C GLU A 303 12.72 -0.02 44.75
N HIS A 304 11.81 0.13 45.68
CA HIS A 304 11.61 1.37 46.42
C HIS A 304 12.92 1.73 47.14
N HIS A 305 13.76 2.51 46.46
CA HIS A 305 14.84 3.24 47.09
C HIS A 305 14.22 4.44 47.82
N GLU A 306 14.03 4.31 49.14
CA GLU A 306 13.79 5.45 50.02
C GLU A 306 14.92 6.47 49.88
N PRO A 307 14.67 7.74 49.58
CA PRO A 307 15.72 8.74 49.50
C PRO A 307 16.17 9.10 50.92
N GLU A 308 17.46 8.89 51.21
CA GLU A 308 18.12 9.40 52.44
C GLU A 308 17.94 10.93 52.57
N PRO A 309 17.75 11.44 53.79
CA PRO A 309 17.52 12.85 54.03
C PRO A 309 18.77 13.70 53.73
N VAL A 310 18.66 14.56 52.73
CA VAL A 310 19.71 15.53 52.39
C VAL A 310 19.83 16.57 53.53
N LYS A 311 21.00 16.61 54.18
CA LYS A 311 21.38 17.65 55.13
C LYS A 311 21.40 19.01 54.45
N ALA A 312 20.64 19.94 55.00
CA ALA A 312 20.58 21.32 54.59
C ALA A 312 21.96 22.00 54.77
N GLN A 313 22.55 22.42 53.65
CA GLN A 313 23.70 23.36 53.67
C GLN A 313 23.14 24.79 53.63
N ALA A 314 23.66 25.59 54.58
CA ALA A 314 23.30 26.98 54.79
C ALA A 314 23.66 27.87 53.58
N ALA A 315 22.77 28.77 53.22
CA ALA A 315 22.98 29.78 52.20
C ALA A 315 24.00 30.86 52.65
N PRO A 316 24.86 31.33 51.74
CA PRO A 316 25.74 32.49 52.02
C PRO A 316 24.96 33.80 51.86
N PRO A 317 25.40 34.89 52.58
CA PRO A 317 24.64 36.13 52.69
C PRO A 317 24.68 36.99 51.42
N ALA A 318 23.60 37.71 51.21
CA ALA A 318 23.38 38.65 50.10
C ALA A 318 24.37 39.82 50.16
N ARG A 319 25.07 40.10 49.08
CA ARG A 319 25.82 41.34 48.88
C ARG A 319 24.89 42.40 48.28
N SER A 320 24.69 43.48 49.04
CA SER A 320 24.15 44.76 48.63
C SER A 320 25.09 45.47 47.63
N HIS A 321 24.58 45.81 46.44
CA HIS A 321 25.20 46.86 45.64
C HIS A 321 24.25 48.05 45.52
N ARG A 322 24.73 49.12 46.21
CA ARG A 322 24.23 50.47 46.08
C ARG A 322 24.44 50.97 44.65
N GLY A 323 23.48 51.76 44.22
CA GLY A 323 23.51 52.46 42.97
C GLY A 323 24.56 53.54 42.83
N HIS A 324 24.78 53.94 41.60
CA HIS A 324 25.17 55.32 41.26
C HIS A 324 24.49 55.75 39.99
N ARG A 325 23.86 56.91 40.09
CA ARG A 325 23.39 57.73 38.98
C ARG A 325 24.56 58.26 38.14
N HIS A 326 24.44 58.29 36.85
CA HIS A 326 24.56 59.48 36.03
C HIS A 326 23.95 59.21 34.67
#